data_ec7ce8af26a92892cd5291e03a2ee095
#
_entry.id   ec7ce8af26a92892cd5291e03a2ee095
#
_cell.length_a   1.000
_cell.length_b   1.000
_cell.length_c   1.000
_cell.angle_alpha   90.00
_cell.angle_beta   90.00
_cell.angle_gamma   90.00
#
_symmetry.space_group_name_H-M   'P 1'
#
loop_
_entity.id
_entity.type
_entity.pdbx_description
1 polymer ?
#
loop_
_entity_poly.entity_id
_entity_poly.type
_entity_poly.pdbx_seq_one_letter_code
_entity_poly.pdbx_strand_id
1 'polypeptide(L)' 'MKKILNIVSAVAPTLGTALNGPLGGMATGVISKVLGVNNDEKTIEQALANATPEQLLEIKKAEKDFEVKMKELDVN' A
#
# COMPACT_ATOMS: atom_id res chain seq x y z
N MET A 1 3.56 -10.48 6.39
CA MET A 1 3.94 -9.19 5.81
C MET A 1 4.93 -9.26 4.65
N LYS A 2 5.79 -10.27 4.61
CA LYS A 2 6.80 -10.35 3.56
C LYS A 2 6.23 -10.37 2.15
N LYS A 3 5.15 -11.12 1.93
CA LYS A 3 4.53 -11.19 0.60
C LYS A 3 3.92 -9.87 0.18
N ILE A 4 3.24 -9.21 1.11
CA ILE A 4 2.68 -7.89 0.85
C ILE A 4 3.80 -6.92 0.53
N LEU A 5 4.83 -6.91 1.35
CA LEU A 5 5.96 -6.01 1.18
C LEU A 5 6.64 -6.20 -0.18
N ASN A 6 6.86 -7.44 -0.59
CA ASN A 6 7.52 -7.73 -1.86
C ASN A 6 6.71 -7.22 -3.04
N ILE A 7 5.42 -7.49 -3.07
CA ILE A 7 4.56 -7.08 -4.17
C ILE A 7 4.42 -5.56 -4.20
N VAL A 8 4.15 -4.97 -3.06
CA VAL A 8 3.93 -3.52 -2.97
C VAL A 8 5.21 -2.76 -3.28
N SER A 9 6.35 -3.24 -2.81
CA SER A 9 7.63 -2.57 -3.08
C SER A 9 7.98 -2.56 -4.57
N ALA A 10 7.56 -3.58 -5.30
CA ALA A 10 7.81 -3.65 -6.73
C ALA A 10 6.95 -2.66 -7.50
N VAL A 11 5.73 -2.40 -7.03
CA VAL A 11 4.77 -1.55 -7.72
C VAL A 11 4.81 -0.12 -7.17
N ALA A 12 4.93 0.02 -5.86
CA ALA A 12 4.85 1.31 -5.17
C ALA A 12 5.90 1.34 -4.05
N PRO A 13 7.15 1.67 -4.38
CA PRO A 13 8.24 1.61 -3.41
C PRO A 13 8.02 2.46 -2.16
N THR A 14 7.39 3.61 -2.29
CA THR A 14 7.12 4.47 -1.13
C THR A 14 6.16 3.80 -0.16
N LEU A 15 5.10 3.17 -0.69
CA LEU A 15 4.18 2.42 0.16
C LEU A 15 4.87 1.22 0.78
N GLY A 16 5.73 0.55 0.02
CA GLY A 16 6.49 -0.58 0.55
C GLY A 16 7.38 -0.17 1.71
N THR A 17 8.06 0.96 1.58
CA THR A 17 8.89 1.49 2.67
C THR A 17 8.04 1.83 3.88
N ALA A 18 6.88 2.44 3.66
CA ALA A 18 5.97 2.82 4.75
C ALA A 18 5.43 1.61 5.49
N LEU A 19 5.19 0.51 4.77
CA LEU A 19 4.71 -0.73 5.40
C LEU A 19 5.68 -1.25 6.44
N ASN A 20 6.97 -1.00 6.24
CA ASN A 20 8.01 -1.46 7.16
C ASN A 20 8.33 -0.45 8.25
N GLY A 21 7.61 0.67 8.29
CA GLY A 21 7.89 1.74 9.24
C GLY A 21 6.70 2.06 10.13
N PRO A 22 6.77 3.18 10.87
CA PRO A 22 5.69 3.59 11.77
C PRO A 22 4.38 3.94 11.06
N LEU A 23 4.43 4.20 9.77
CA LEU A 23 3.23 4.50 8.99
C LEU A 23 2.64 3.27 8.31
N GLY A 24 3.05 2.08 8.74
CA GLY A 24 2.57 0.83 8.17
C GLY A 24 1.07 0.68 8.17
N GLY A 25 0.42 1.13 9.25
CA GLY A 25 -1.03 1.09 9.34
C GLY A 25 -1.72 1.95 8.29
N MET A 26 -1.18 3.14 8.04
CA MET A 26 -1.69 4.02 6.99
C MET A 26 -1.52 3.41 5.61
N ALA A 27 -0.34 2.87 5.35
CA ALA A 27 -0.05 2.25 4.06
C ALA A 27 -0.94 1.05 3.81
N THR A 28 -1.13 0.22 4.83
CA THR A 28 -2.02 -0.94 4.73
C THR A 28 -3.45 -0.50 4.45
N GLY A 29 -3.89 0.58 5.11
CA GLY A 29 -5.21 1.14 4.89
C GLY A 29 -5.43 1.60 3.45
N VAL A 30 -4.43 2.26 2.88
CA VAL A 30 -4.49 2.71 1.50
C VAL A 30 -4.62 1.50 0.55
N ILE A 31 -3.81 0.49 0.77
CA ILE A 31 -3.82 -0.70 -0.08
C ILE A 31 -5.17 -1.42 0.01
N SER A 32 -5.68 -1.61 1.23
CA SER A 32 -6.97 -2.29 1.41
C SER A 32 -8.10 -1.51 0.74
N LYS A 33 -8.06 -0.20 0.80
CA LYS A 33 -9.07 0.64 0.18
C LYS A 33 -9.03 0.52 -1.35
N VAL A 34 -7.84 0.54 -1.92
CA VAL A 34 -7.67 0.39 -3.36
C VAL A 34 -8.19 -0.96 -3.84
N LEU A 35 -7.88 -2.01 -3.09
CA LEU A 35 -8.29 -3.37 -3.43
C LEU A 35 -9.75 -3.66 -3.09
N GLY A 36 -10.38 -2.80 -2.29
CA GLY A 36 -11.77 -3.00 -1.90
C GLY A 36 -11.96 -4.16 -0.93
N VAL A 37 -10.98 -4.41 -0.07
CA VAL A 37 -11.04 -5.50 0.88
C VAL A 37 -10.85 -4.99 2.30
N ASN A 38 -11.09 -5.86 3.27
CA ASN A 38 -10.89 -5.50 4.68
C ASN A 38 -9.41 -5.22 4.96
N ASN A 39 -9.17 -4.34 5.92
CA ASN A 39 -7.82 -4.01 6.33
C ASN A 39 -7.28 -5.10 7.26
N ASP A 40 -7.02 -6.24 6.68
CA ASP A 40 -6.55 -7.44 7.36
C ASP A 40 -5.38 -8.01 6.55
N GLU A 41 -4.29 -8.33 7.22
CA GLU A 41 -3.06 -8.77 6.55
C GLU A 41 -3.31 -9.95 5.61
N LYS A 42 -4.01 -10.96 6.08
CA LYS A 42 -4.28 -12.16 5.29
C LYS A 42 -5.13 -11.85 4.06
N THR A 43 -6.16 -11.04 4.25
CA THR A 43 -7.06 -10.65 3.18
C THR A 43 -6.32 -9.83 2.12
N ILE A 44 -5.50 -8.89 2.57
CA ILE A 44 -4.70 -8.06 1.66
C ILE A 44 -3.70 -8.92 0.91
N GLU A 45 -3.04 -9.84 1.60
CA GLU A 45 -2.07 -10.73 0.98
C GLU A 45 -2.71 -11.55 -0.13
N GLN A 46 -3.87 -12.12 0.13
CA GLN A 46 -4.60 -12.90 -0.87
C GLN A 46 -5.04 -12.03 -2.04
N ALA A 47 -5.53 -10.83 -1.75
CA ALA A 47 -5.97 -9.91 -2.79
C ALA A 47 -4.81 -9.48 -3.68
N LEU A 48 -3.64 -9.24 -3.09
CA LEU A 48 -2.45 -8.87 -3.86
C LEU A 48 -1.96 -10.02 -4.72
N ALA A 49 -2.02 -11.24 -4.20
CA ALA A 49 -1.61 -12.42 -4.94
C ALA A 49 -2.48 -12.64 -6.19
N ASN A 50 -3.72 -12.19 -6.13
CA ASN A 50 -4.68 -12.32 -7.23
C ASN A 50 -4.98 -10.99 -7.92
N ALA A 51 -4.17 -9.97 -7.64
CA ALA A 51 -4.42 -8.64 -8.19
C ALA A 51 -4.24 -8.61 -9.71
N THR A 52 -5.15 -7.92 -10.36
CA THR A 52 -5.05 -7.68 -11.80
C THR A 52 -4.03 -6.57 -12.06
N PRO A 53 -3.51 -6.46 -13.30
CA PRO A 53 -2.64 -5.33 -13.64
C PRO A 53 -3.30 -3.99 -13.37
N GLU A 54 -4.62 -3.89 -13.54
CA GLU A 54 -5.35 -2.67 -13.26
C GLU A 54 -5.32 -2.32 -11.79
N GLN A 55 -5.48 -3.32 -10.92
CA GLN A 55 -5.42 -3.11 -9.48
C GLN A 55 -4.03 -2.67 -9.05
N LEU A 56 -3.00 -3.27 -9.63
CA LEU A 56 -1.62 -2.87 -9.33
C LEU A 56 -1.36 -1.43 -9.77
N LEU A 57 -1.92 -1.03 -10.89
CA LEU A 57 -1.81 0.35 -11.37
C LEU A 57 -2.51 1.32 -10.41
N GLU A 58 -3.65 0.92 -9.87
CA GLU A 58 -4.37 1.72 -8.88
C GLU A 58 -3.54 1.94 -7.62
N ILE A 59 -2.82 0.89 -7.19
CA ILE A 59 -1.92 1.01 -6.05
C ILE A 59 -0.80 2.01 -6.36
N LYS A 60 -0.26 1.95 -7.56
CA LYS A 60 0.77 2.88 -7.98
C LYS A 60 0.27 4.32 -8.00
N LYS A 61 -0.96 4.53 -8.44
CA LYS A 61 -1.57 5.87 -8.42
C LYS A 61 -1.81 6.35 -6.99
N ALA A 62 -2.26 5.44 -6.13
CA ALA A 62 -2.50 5.78 -4.73
C ALA A 62 -1.22 6.15 -3.99
N GLU A 63 -0.08 5.67 -4.47
CA GLU A 63 1.21 6.02 -3.88
C GLU A 63 1.46 7.53 -3.92
N LYS A 64 1.08 8.19 -5.00
CA LYS A 64 1.24 9.63 -5.12
C LYS A 64 0.47 10.37 -4.04
N ASP A 65 -0.77 9.98 -3.83
CA ASP A 65 -1.59 10.58 -2.78
C ASP A 65 -0.99 10.32 -1.40
N PHE A 66 -0.46 9.13 -1.21
CA PHE A 66 0.19 8.77 0.04
C PHE A 66 1.44 9.61 0.27
N GLU A 67 2.24 9.84 -0.75
CA GLU A 67 3.42 10.68 -0.66
C GLU A 67 3.07 12.12 -0.26
N VAL A 68 2.01 12.66 -0.84
CA VAL A 68 1.54 14.00 -0.49
C VAL A 68 1.12 14.04 0.98
N LYS A 69 0.38 13.04 1.44
CA LYS A 69 -0.02 12.97 2.83
C LYS A 69 1.17 12.88 3.78
N MET A 70 2.17 12.11 3.39
CA MET A 70 3.38 12.00 4.21
C MET A 70 4.10 13.33 4.32
N LYS A 71 4.16 14.08 3.22
CA LYS A 71 4.78 15.40 3.23
C LYS A 71 4.01 16.36 4.12
N GLU A 72 2.69 16.30 4.09
CA GLU A 72 1.85 17.13 4.96
C GLU A 72 2.09 16.83 6.43
N LEU A 73 2.25 15.56 6.76
CA LEU A 73 2.52 15.16 8.14
C LEU A 73 3.92 15.55 8.58
N ASP A 74 4.83 15.67 7.65
CA ASP A 74 6.23 15.95 7.91
C ASP A 74 6.56 17.43 7.96
N VAL A 75 5.61 18.26 7.64
CA VAL A 75 5.81 19.72 7.50
C VAL A 75 5.72 20.44 8.85
N ASN A 76 6.26 19.97 9.85
CA ASN A 76 6.25 20.74 11.09
C ASN A 76 7.52 21.55 11.29
#